data_e8cf3d9ba6cf396492bad0285b56de58
#
_entry.id   e8cf3d9ba6cf396492bad0285b56de58
#
_cell.length_a   1.000
_cell.length_b   1.000
_cell.length_c   1.000
_cell.angle_alpha   90.00
_cell.angle_beta   90.00
_cell.angle_gamma   90.00
#
_symmetry.space_group_name_H-M   'P 1'
#
loop_
_entity.id
_entity.type
_entity.pdbx_description
1 polymer ?
#
loop_
_entity_poly.entity_id
_entity_poly.type
_entity_poly.pdbx_seq_one_letter_code
_entity_poly.pdbx_strand_id
1 'polypeptide(L)'
;ELTDYADAGADIFLFETFNSTPEAEVAIKAAKELKMPAWVAFVPYQDGRLLGGQTMAEVVDAMARNEPDVLFLNCAPPEHITAGLEQLAPLWDKPLGVYAHVGKFNPPEWQFTDDYNAEKYLQECKHWHDLGATVIGGCCGTTPEYIKKLTEFFSQ
;
A
#
# COMPACT_ATOMS: atom_id res chain seq x y z
N GLU A 1 -6.06 2.03 22.64
CA GLU A 1 -4.93 2.46 21.79
C GLU A 1 -5.38 3.36 20.64
N LEU A 2 -6.31 2.96 19.73
CA LEU A 2 -6.76 3.85 18.64
C LEU A 2 -7.39 5.15 19.16
N THR A 3 -8.16 5.09 20.25
CA THR A 3 -8.72 6.25 20.93
C THR A 3 -7.64 7.23 21.37
N ASP A 4 -6.53 6.72 21.91
CA ASP A 4 -5.43 7.56 22.40
C ASP A 4 -4.76 8.33 21.25
N TYR A 5 -4.64 7.70 20.05
CA TYR A 5 -4.12 8.38 18.86
C TYR A 5 -5.09 9.44 18.33
N ALA A 6 -6.39 9.15 18.29
CA ALA A 6 -7.42 10.12 17.90
C ALA A 6 -7.42 11.32 18.84
N ASP A 7 -7.40 11.09 20.15
CA ASP A 7 -7.35 12.14 21.18
C ASP A 7 -6.04 12.96 21.13
N ALA A 8 -4.94 12.34 20.66
CA ALA A 8 -3.67 13.02 20.44
C ALA A 8 -3.63 13.85 19.14
N GLY A 9 -4.68 13.83 18.33
CA GLY A 9 -4.83 14.64 17.13
C GLY A 9 -4.41 13.94 15.82
N ALA A 10 -4.46 12.62 15.76
CA ALA A 10 -4.32 11.91 14.48
C ALA A 10 -5.49 12.26 13.55
N ASP A 11 -5.22 12.50 12.27
CA ASP A 11 -6.23 12.82 11.26
C ASP A 11 -6.73 11.58 10.52
N ILE A 12 -5.91 10.55 10.40
CA ILE A 12 -6.16 9.32 9.62
C ILE A 12 -5.54 8.13 10.35
N PHE A 13 -6.15 6.97 10.25
CA PHE A 13 -5.50 5.70 10.57
C PHE A 13 -5.06 4.97 9.29
N LEU A 14 -3.77 4.78 9.13
CA LEU A 14 -3.20 3.91 8.13
C LEU A 14 -2.86 2.55 8.77
N PHE A 15 -3.69 1.55 8.46
CA PHE A 15 -3.48 0.16 8.87
C PHE A 15 -2.71 -0.55 7.78
N GLU A 16 -1.45 -0.87 8.03
CA GLU A 16 -0.55 -1.32 6.97
C GLU A 16 -0.03 -2.74 7.15
N THR A 17 0.33 -3.32 6.01
CA THR A 17 1.07 -4.60 5.95
C THR A 17 0.23 -5.81 6.37
N PHE A 18 -1.08 -5.79 6.10
CA PHE A 18 -1.94 -6.94 6.31
C PHE A 18 -1.69 -8.04 5.28
N ASN A 19 -1.73 -9.28 5.74
CA ASN A 19 -1.60 -10.46 4.90
C ASN A 19 -2.95 -11.10 4.54
N SER A 20 -4.02 -10.67 5.21
CA SER A 20 -5.38 -11.19 5.03
C SER A 20 -6.46 -10.15 5.35
N THR A 21 -7.65 -10.33 4.78
CA THR A 21 -8.76 -9.40 4.96
C THR A 21 -9.42 -9.42 6.34
N PRO A 22 -9.51 -10.54 7.09
CA PRO A 22 -10.17 -10.54 8.39
C PRO A 22 -9.56 -9.57 9.41
N GLU A 23 -8.23 -9.40 9.40
CA GLU A 23 -7.56 -8.42 10.28
C GLU A 23 -7.90 -6.99 9.88
N ALA A 24 -7.88 -6.70 8.57
CA ALA A 24 -8.24 -5.40 8.04
C ALA A 24 -9.70 -5.01 8.34
N GLU A 25 -10.63 -5.96 8.25
CA GLU A 25 -12.05 -5.72 8.58
C GLU A 25 -12.23 -5.26 10.04
N VAL A 26 -11.52 -5.88 10.97
CA VAL A 26 -11.55 -5.49 12.40
C VAL A 26 -10.96 -4.07 12.59
N ALA A 27 -9.85 -3.79 11.93
CA ALA A 27 -9.19 -2.49 12.01
C ALA A 27 -10.06 -1.35 11.46
N ILE A 28 -10.67 -1.54 10.28
CA ILE A 28 -11.59 -0.56 9.67
C ILE A 28 -12.80 -0.32 10.59
N LYS A 29 -13.38 -1.39 11.13
CA LYS A 29 -14.52 -1.25 12.05
C LYS A 29 -14.16 -0.42 13.28
N ALA A 30 -13.00 -0.65 13.86
CA ALA A 30 -12.52 0.11 15.01
C ALA A 30 -12.30 1.60 14.69
N ALA A 31 -11.76 1.93 13.50
CA ALA A 31 -11.62 3.31 13.05
C ALA A 31 -12.99 3.98 12.84
N LYS A 32 -13.94 3.28 12.23
CA LYS A 32 -15.31 3.78 12.01
C LYS A 32 -16.05 4.07 13.31
N GLU A 33 -15.87 3.25 14.35
CA GLU A 33 -16.45 3.50 15.68
C GLU A 33 -15.94 4.83 16.28
N LEU A 34 -14.69 5.22 15.94
CA LEU A 34 -14.09 6.50 16.33
C LEU A 34 -14.37 7.64 15.32
N LYS A 35 -15.09 7.37 14.24
CA LYS A 35 -15.37 8.29 13.14
C LYS A 35 -14.09 8.83 12.47
N MET A 36 -13.06 8.01 12.43
CA MET A 36 -11.78 8.33 11.81
C MET A 36 -11.68 7.72 10.41
N PRO A 37 -11.07 8.43 9.45
CA PRO A 37 -10.74 7.87 8.16
C PRO A 37 -9.82 6.65 8.31
N ALA A 38 -10.12 5.59 7.52
CA ALA A 38 -9.36 4.35 7.54
C ALA A 38 -8.72 4.09 6.16
N TRP A 39 -7.40 4.11 6.13
CA TRP A 39 -6.58 3.68 5.01
C TRP A 39 -6.06 2.29 5.31
N VAL A 40 -6.12 1.38 4.36
CA VAL A 40 -5.77 -0.04 4.58
C VAL A 40 -4.79 -0.51 3.53
N ALA A 41 -3.72 -1.15 3.95
CA ALA A 41 -2.67 -1.63 3.08
C ALA A 41 -2.42 -3.14 3.22
N PHE A 42 -2.34 -3.82 2.10
CA PHE A 42 -2.11 -5.26 1.99
C PHE A 42 -0.78 -5.58 1.33
N VAL A 43 -0.19 -6.72 1.69
CA VAL A 43 1.06 -7.21 1.09
C VAL A 43 0.75 -8.16 -0.05
N PRO A 44 1.03 -7.79 -1.31
CA PRO A 44 0.87 -8.69 -2.45
C PRO A 44 2.08 -9.63 -2.57
N TYR A 45 1.87 -10.78 -3.23
CA TYR A 45 2.90 -11.73 -3.60
C TYR A 45 3.11 -11.72 -5.14
N GLN A 46 4.10 -12.48 -5.61
CA GLN A 46 4.55 -12.49 -7.01
C GLN A 46 3.46 -12.83 -8.05
N ASP A 47 2.41 -13.53 -7.65
CA ASP A 47 1.28 -13.91 -8.50
C ASP A 47 0.09 -12.93 -8.40
N GLY A 48 0.27 -11.79 -7.71
CA GLY A 48 -0.73 -10.77 -7.50
C GLY A 48 -1.78 -11.09 -6.43
N ARG A 49 -1.68 -12.24 -5.74
CA ARG A 49 -2.50 -12.55 -4.56
C ARG A 49 -1.92 -11.87 -3.32
N LEU A 50 -2.69 -11.82 -2.24
CA LEU A 50 -2.10 -11.47 -0.95
C LEU A 50 -1.12 -12.53 -0.48
N LEU A 51 -0.18 -12.15 0.38
CA LEU A 51 0.75 -13.09 1.00
C LEU A 51 0.02 -14.22 1.76
N GLY A 52 -1.18 -13.96 2.28
CA GLY A 52 -2.09 -14.95 2.87
C GLY A 52 -2.85 -15.83 1.88
N GLY A 53 -2.63 -15.66 0.55
CA GLY A 53 -3.20 -16.48 -0.52
C GLY A 53 -4.53 -15.99 -1.11
N GLN A 54 -5.14 -14.95 -0.55
CA GLN A 54 -6.39 -14.39 -1.08
C GLN A 54 -6.17 -13.67 -2.43
N THR A 55 -7.11 -13.83 -3.35
CA THR A 55 -7.13 -13.12 -4.64
C THR A 55 -7.53 -11.65 -4.45
N MET A 56 -7.19 -10.77 -5.41
CA MET A 56 -7.64 -9.37 -5.35
C MET A 56 -9.16 -9.25 -5.46
N ALA A 57 -9.86 -10.15 -6.12
CA ALA A 57 -11.33 -10.19 -6.12
C ALA A 57 -11.89 -10.44 -4.70
N GLU A 58 -11.33 -11.39 -3.94
CA GLU A 58 -11.72 -11.64 -2.55
C GLU A 58 -11.41 -10.44 -1.64
N VAL A 59 -10.29 -9.73 -1.90
CA VAL A 59 -9.96 -8.49 -1.19
C VAL A 59 -11.00 -7.41 -1.48
N VAL A 60 -11.35 -7.20 -2.75
CA VAL A 60 -12.37 -6.22 -3.16
C VAL A 60 -13.72 -6.54 -2.53
N ASP A 61 -14.16 -7.80 -2.56
CA ASP A 61 -15.41 -8.23 -1.94
C ASP A 61 -15.46 -7.92 -0.42
N ALA A 62 -14.34 -8.15 0.27
CA ALA A 62 -14.24 -7.84 1.70
C ALA A 62 -14.23 -6.32 1.93
N MET A 63 -13.43 -5.57 1.17
CA MET A 63 -13.27 -4.13 1.33
C MET A 63 -14.51 -3.34 0.88
N ALA A 64 -15.27 -3.83 -0.11
CA ALA A 64 -16.54 -3.22 -0.52
C ALA A 64 -17.58 -3.23 0.62
N ARG A 65 -17.56 -4.25 1.49
CA ARG A 65 -18.41 -4.31 2.67
C ARG A 65 -17.95 -3.41 3.82
N ASN A 66 -16.67 -3.15 3.89
CA ASN A 66 -16.03 -2.43 5.00
C ASN A 66 -15.68 -0.98 4.65
N GLU A 67 -15.66 -0.61 3.37
CA GLU A 67 -15.51 0.73 2.83
C GLU A 67 -14.35 1.55 3.43
N PRO A 68 -13.08 1.12 3.27
CA PRO A 68 -11.94 1.98 3.59
C PRO A 68 -11.94 3.21 2.66
N ASP A 69 -11.36 4.31 3.14
CA ASP A 69 -11.25 5.55 2.34
C ASP A 69 -10.20 5.41 1.24
N VAL A 70 -9.11 4.67 1.49
CA VAL A 70 -8.09 4.33 0.50
C VAL A 70 -7.65 2.89 0.69
N LEU A 71 -7.49 2.16 -0.42
CA LEU A 71 -6.97 0.80 -0.43
C LEU A 71 -5.56 0.78 -1.03
N PHE A 72 -4.62 0.20 -0.30
CA PHE A 72 -3.22 0.17 -0.68
C PHE A 72 -2.68 -1.24 -0.91
N LEU A 73 -1.63 -1.30 -1.74
CA LEU A 73 -0.67 -2.40 -1.76
C LEU A 73 0.69 -1.90 -1.28
N ASN A 74 1.31 -2.59 -0.31
CA ASN A 74 2.54 -2.10 0.30
C ASN A 74 3.55 -3.20 0.65
N CYS A 75 4.74 -2.74 1.03
CA CYS A 75 5.79 -3.54 1.66
C CYS A 75 6.13 -4.84 0.93
N ALA A 76 6.04 -4.82 -0.39
CA ALA A 76 6.45 -5.88 -1.31
C ALA A 76 7.41 -5.32 -2.36
N PRO A 77 8.18 -6.17 -3.08
CA PRO A 77 8.99 -5.74 -4.21
C PRO A 77 8.14 -5.03 -5.28
N PRO A 78 8.69 -4.07 -6.03
CA PRO A 78 7.95 -3.34 -7.06
C PRO A 78 7.18 -4.24 -8.04
N GLU A 79 7.78 -5.34 -8.47
CA GLU A 79 7.14 -6.32 -9.35
C GLU A 79 5.91 -7.01 -8.74
N HIS A 80 5.89 -7.23 -7.42
CA HIS A 80 4.73 -7.79 -6.73
C HIS A 80 3.62 -6.74 -6.56
N ILE A 81 3.99 -5.48 -6.28
CA ILE A 81 3.04 -4.36 -6.26
C ILE A 81 2.35 -4.24 -7.63
N THR A 82 3.13 -4.26 -8.71
CA THR A 82 2.60 -4.20 -10.08
C THR A 82 1.63 -5.35 -10.35
N ALA A 83 2.04 -6.60 -10.08
CA ALA A 83 1.20 -7.78 -10.30
C ALA A 83 -0.12 -7.73 -9.49
N GLY A 84 -0.08 -7.22 -8.26
CA GLY A 84 -1.27 -7.02 -7.45
C GLY A 84 -2.15 -5.87 -7.96
N LEU A 85 -1.54 -4.74 -8.33
CA LEU A 85 -2.26 -3.54 -8.78
C LEU A 85 -2.97 -3.79 -10.13
N GLU A 86 -2.34 -4.49 -11.07
CA GLU A 86 -2.97 -4.88 -12.35
C GLU A 86 -4.25 -5.70 -12.15
N GLN A 87 -4.32 -6.52 -11.10
CA GLN A 87 -5.51 -7.30 -10.76
C GLN A 87 -6.51 -6.51 -9.93
N LEU A 88 -6.05 -5.60 -9.06
CA LEU A 88 -6.89 -4.83 -8.15
C LEU A 88 -7.58 -3.66 -8.85
N ALA A 89 -6.84 -2.88 -9.64
CA ALA A 89 -7.32 -1.62 -10.19
C ALA A 89 -8.58 -1.76 -11.07
N PRO A 90 -8.74 -2.80 -11.90
CA PRO A 90 -9.98 -3.00 -12.68
C PRO A 90 -11.21 -3.34 -11.83
N LEU A 91 -11.02 -3.73 -10.57
CA LEU A 91 -12.08 -4.22 -9.69
C LEU A 91 -12.48 -3.19 -8.62
N TRP A 92 -11.71 -2.09 -8.49
CA TRP A 92 -11.87 -1.10 -7.42
C TRP A 92 -12.03 0.30 -7.99
N ASP A 93 -13.12 0.99 -7.63
CA ASP A 93 -13.51 2.30 -8.17
C ASP A 93 -13.23 3.48 -7.22
N LYS A 94 -12.65 3.19 -6.04
CA LYS A 94 -12.27 4.20 -5.04
C LYS A 94 -10.75 4.45 -5.05
N PRO A 95 -10.25 5.43 -4.27
CA PRO A 95 -8.81 5.73 -4.26
C PRO A 95 -7.93 4.52 -3.97
N LEU A 96 -6.88 4.37 -4.78
CA LEU A 96 -5.83 3.35 -4.67
C LEU A 96 -4.50 3.99 -4.29
N GLY A 97 -3.74 3.29 -3.45
CA GLY A 97 -2.40 3.69 -3.09
C GLY A 97 -1.38 2.56 -3.20
N VAL A 98 -0.10 2.94 -3.34
CA VAL A 98 1.01 1.98 -3.38
C VAL A 98 2.27 2.55 -2.72
N TYR A 99 3.02 1.71 -2.00
CA TYR A 99 4.36 2.01 -1.50
C TYR A 99 5.19 0.74 -1.35
N ALA A 100 6.05 0.49 -2.34
CA ALA A 100 6.92 -0.69 -2.38
C ALA A 100 8.16 -0.53 -1.52
N HIS A 101 8.76 -1.66 -1.11
CA HIS A 101 10.11 -1.65 -0.58
C HIS A 101 11.15 -1.79 -1.72
N VAL A 102 12.37 -1.34 -1.47
CA VAL A 102 13.53 -1.58 -2.33
C VAL A 102 14.56 -2.43 -1.58
N GLY A 103 15.27 -3.30 -2.30
CA GLY A 103 16.18 -4.28 -1.71
C GLY A 103 15.55 -5.67 -1.57
N LYS A 104 16.34 -6.60 -1.05
CA LYS A 104 15.95 -8.01 -0.84
C LYS A 104 15.99 -8.36 0.64
N PHE A 105 14.94 -8.96 1.14
CA PHE A 105 14.93 -9.52 2.48
C PHE A 105 15.45 -10.96 2.43
N ASN A 106 16.67 -11.17 2.93
CA ASN A 106 17.24 -12.50 3.17
C ASN A 106 17.29 -12.72 4.69
N PRO A 107 16.30 -13.40 5.28
CA PRO A 107 16.22 -13.52 6.74
C PRO A 107 17.55 -13.94 7.38
N PRO A 108 17.97 -13.26 8.48
CA PRO A 108 17.28 -12.17 9.16
C PRO A 108 17.60 -10.74 8.65
N GLU A 109 18.32 -10.59 7.53
CA GLU A 109 18.90 -9.31 7.11
C GLU A 109 18.27 -8.77 5.81
N TRP A 110 18.17 -7.44 5.75
CA TRP A 110 17.88 -6.71 4.52
C TRP A 110 19.17 -6.45 3.73
N GLN A 111 19.12 -6.73 2.42
CA GLN A 111 20.17 -6.38 1.47
C GLN A 111 19.63 -5.26 0.57
N PHE A 112 20.09 -4.04 0.81
CA PHE A 112 19.78 -2.90 -0.04
C PHE A 112 20.81 -2.84 -1.17
N THR A 113 20.33 -2.93 -2.40
CA THR A 113 21.13 -2.87 -3.62
C THR A 113 20.67 -1.68 -4.46
N ASP A 114 21.53 -1.22 -5.37
CA ASP A 114 21.20 -0.16 -6.34
C ASP A 114 20.28 -0.65 -7.47
N ASP A 115 19.74 -1.88 -7.36
CA ASP A 115 18.83 -2.47 -8.36
C ASP A 115 17.58 -1.60 -8.58
N TYR A 116 17.11 -0.94 -7.51
CA TYR A 116 16.05 0.04 -7.54
C TYR A 116 16.53 1.37 -6.95
N ASN A 117 17.36 2.11 -7.68
CA ASN A 117 17.68 3.49 -7.33
C ASN A 117 16.45 4.42 -7.52
N ALA A 118 16.55 5.66 -7.03
CA ALA A 118 15.42 6.60 -7.04
C ALA A 118 14.86 6.89 -8.45
N GLU A 119 15.69 6.83 -9.50
CA GLU A 119 15.23 7.03 -10.89
C GLU A 119 14.40 5.84 -11.38
N LYS A 120 14.89 4.64 -11.15
CA LYS A 120 14.18 3.41 -11.53
C LYS A 120 12.87 3.27 -10.75
N TYR A 121 12.89 3.59 -9.45
CA TYR A 121 11.69 3.62 -8.63
C TYR A 121 10.65 4.61 -9.15
N LEU A 122 11.07 5.79 -9.62
CA LEU A 122 10.18 6.76 -10.24
C LEU A 122 9.50 6.18 -11.50
N GLN A 123 10.17 5.34 -12.30
CA GLN A 123 9.55 4.70 -13.46
C GLN A 123 8.44 3.74 -13.04
N GLU A 124 8.65 2.95 -11.98
CA GLU A 124 7.60 2.10 -11.40
C GLU A 124 6.42 2.95 -10.90
N CYS A 125 6.69 4.04 -10.19
CA CYS A 125 5.65 4.94 -9.69
C CYS A 125 4.80 5.57 -10.81
N LYS A 126 5.40 5.92 -11.94
CA LYS A 126 4.68 6.39 -13.13
C LYS A 126 3.75 5.30 -13.67
N HIS A 127 4.25 4.07 -13.78
CA HIS A 127 3.46 2.93 -14.23
C HIS A 127 2.29 2.66 -13.27
N TRP A 128 2.50 2.70 -11.97
CA TRP A 128 1.42 2.53 -10.98
C TRP A 128 0.39 3.66 -11.03
N HIS A 129 0.83 4.90 -11.29
CA HIS A 129 -0.08 6.02 -11.52
C HIS A 129 -0.94 5.78 -12.76
N ASP A 130 -0.35 5.31 -13.86
CA ASP A 130 -1.07 5.00 -15.11
C ASP A 130 -2.07 3.84 -14.90
N LEU A 131 -1.81 2.91 -13.97
CA LEU A 131 -2.73 1.86 -13.54
C LEU A 131 -3.83 2.37 -12.60
N GLY A 132 -3.77 3.63 -12.14
CA GLY A 132 -4.82 4.25 -11.32
C GLY A 132 -4.47 4.51 -9.86
N ALA A 133 -3.23 4.28 -9.42
CA ALA A 133 -2.80 4.65 -8.08
C ALA A 133 -2.71 6.18 -7.95
N THR A 134 -3.38 6.75 -6.94
CA THR A 134 -3.43 8.19 -6.67
C THR A 134 -2.62 8.60 -5.44
N VAL A 135 -2.27 7.65 -4.58
CA VAL A 135 -1.41 7.87 -3.41
C VAL A 135 -0.16 6.99 -3.55
N ILE A 136 0.99 7.61 -3.72
CA ILE A 136 2.24 6.89 -4.02
C ILE A 136 3.31 7.30 -3.01
N GLY A 137 4.00 6.34 -2.44
CA GLY A 137 5.05 6.56 -1.46
C GLY A 137 6.19 5.54 -1.57
N GLY A 138 6.90 5.35 -0.48
CA GLY A 138 7.97 4.38 -0.36
C GLY A 138 7.93 3.64 0.98
N CYS A 139 8.50 2.44 1.03
CA CYS A 139 8.61 1.60 2.20
C CYS A 139 10.09 1.32 2.54
N CYS A 140 10.41 0.14 3.06
CA CYS A 140 11.76 -0.22 3.49
C CYS A 140 12.81 0.01 2.38
N GLY A 141 13.93 0.65 2.74
CA GLY A 141 15.02 0.96 1.82
C GLY A 141 14.85 2.22 0.98
N THR A 142 13.66 2.81 0.89
CA THR A 142 13.48 4.12 0.26
C THR A 142 14.00 5.24 1.18
N THR A 143 14.54 6.29 0.59
CA THR A 143 15.13 7.43 1.29
C THR A 143 14.41 8.73 0.89
N PRO A 144 14.67 9.87 1.57
CA PRO A 144 14.12 11.16 1.15
C PRO A 144 14.39 11.53 -0.31
N GLU A 145 15.46 11.02 -0.93
CA GLU A 145 15.77 11.23 -2.34
C GLU A 145 14.68 10.66 -3.26
N TYR A 146 14.14 9.47 -2.95
CA TYR A 146 13.05 8.85 -3.68
C TYR A 146 11.80 9.75 -3.64
N ILE A 147 11.41 10.17 -2.44
CA ILE A 147 10.23 11.04 -2.27
C ILE A 147 10.41 12.39 -2.96
N LYS A 148 11.62 12.97 -2.91
CA LYS A 148 11.93 14.21 -3.63
C LYS A 148 11.69 14.05 -5.13
N LYS A 149 12.19 12.97 -5.74
CA LYS A 149 11.96 12.70 -7.18
C LYS A 149 10.49 12.51 -7.52
N LEU A 150 9.72 11.81 -6.69
CA LEU A 150 8.28 11.67 -6.87
C LEU A 150 7.59 13.03 -6.82
N THR A 151 7.91 13.86 -5.82
CA THR A 151 7.33 15.19 -5.68
C THR A 151 7.66 16.07 -6.87
N GLU A 152 8.91 16.11 -7.33
CA GLU A 152 9.35 16.89 -8.49
C GLU A 152 8.60 16.50 -9.77
N PHE A 153 8.20 15.24 -9.91
CA PHE A 153 7.47 14.77 -11.09
C PHE A 153 5.96 14.99 -10.98
N PHE A 154 5.33 14.59 -9.88
CA PHE A 154 3.87 14.62 -9.73
C PHE A 154 3.28 15.96 -9.28
N SER A 155 4.12 16.96 -8.91
CA SER A 155 3.67 18.31 -8.55
C SER A 155 3.72 19.32 -9.71
N GLN A 156 3.92 18.87 -10.95
CA GLN A 156 4.00 19.75 -12.15
C GLN A 156 2.60 20.04 -12.74
#